data_b875063965a13fd6c1411cc391ed48f7
#
_entry.id   b875063965a13fd6c1411cc391ed48f7
#
_cell.length_a   1.000
_cell.length_b   1.000
_cell.length_c   1.000
_cell.angle_alpha   90.00
_cell.angle_beta   90.00
_cell.angle_gamma   90.00
#
_symmetry.space_group_name_H-M   'P 1'
#
loop_
_entity.id
_entity.type
_entity.pdbx_description
1 polymer ?
#
loop_
_entity_poly.entity_id
_entity_poly.type
_entity_poly.pdbx_seq_one_letter_code
_entity_poly.pdbx_strand_id
1 'polypeptide(L)'
;MAFMIIFGITIRTFNLLPDRFIAIFYTGLGAALFLAGIIFGLNYYKSLNKTLDYSPKSLINIAIIYFILAMAGGVFYREFTKFYAYSMPTVLSVIHPHLLILGTLLFIILAVIAKVTNIQNNRLFKKFVIIYNFSLPFMILTMLIRGILQITNTAINSLIDKMLSGFAGLSHITMMIALLILLISLKKEFTD
;
A
#
# COMPACT_ATOMS: atom_id res chain seq x y z
N MET A 1 -10.28 -10.89 11.49
CA MET A 1 -8.81 -11.01 11.59
C MET A 1 -8.37 -11.94 12.73
N ALA A 2 -8.84 -11.74 13.98
CA ALA A 2 -8.53 -12.63 15.10
C ALA A 2 -8.82 -14.11 14.81
N PHE A 3 -9.96 -14.43 14.18
CA PHE A 3 -10.35 -15.80 13.81
C PHE A 3 -9.31 -16.48 12.91
N MET A 4 -8.77 -15.78 11.91
CA MET A 4 -7.76 -16.32 10.98
C MET A 4 -6.42 -16.59 11.67
N ILE A 5 -6.06 -15.74 12.63
CA ILE A 5 -4.83 -15.92 13.44
C ILE A 5 -4.99 -17.13 14.37
N ILE A 6 -6.12 -17.23 15.06
CA ILE A 6 -6.43 -18.35 15.95
C ILE A 6 -6.52 -19.64 15.13
N PHE A 7 -7.19 -19.64 13.99
CA PHE A 7 -7.32 -20.78 13.09
C PHE A 7 -5.95 -21.25 12.56
N GLY A 8 -5.08 -20.32 12.14
CA GLY A 8 -3.72 -20.63 11.69
C GLY A 8 -2.84 -21.21 12.80
N ILE A 9 -2.94 -20.66 14.02
CA ILE A 9 -2.22 -21.19 15.21
C ILE A 9 -2.73 -22.60 15.52
N THR A 10 -4.05 -22.83 15.55
CA THR A 10 -4.64 -24.13 15.87
C THR A 10 -4.22 -25.21 14.86
N ILE A 11 -4.30 -24.96 13.55
CA ILE A 11 -3.88 -25.90 12.52
C ILE A 11 -2.40 -26.28 12.66
N ARG A 12 -1.56 -25.33 12.99
CA ARG A 12 -0.12 -25.53 13.12
C ARG A 12 0.26 -26.24 14.43
N THR A 13 -0.39 -25.89 15.54
CA THR A 13 -0.15 -26.52 16.86
C THR A 13 -0.55 -27.99 16.85
N PHE A 14 -1.60 -28.34 16.10
CA PHE A 14 -2.09 -29.71 16.02
C PHE A 14 -1.58 -30.49 14.80
N ASN A 15 -0.67 -29.92 13.99
CA ASN A 15 -0.14 -30.54 12.76
C ASN A 15 -1.24 -31.09 11.82
N LEU A 16 -2.39 -30.42 11.78
CA LEU A 16 -3.57 -30.89 11.03
C LEU A 16 -3.40 -30.82 9.50
N LEU A 17 -2.47 -30.03 9.01
CA LEU A 17 -2.20 -29.87 7.58
C LEU A 17 -0.68 -29.72 7.33
N PRO A 18 -0.16 -30.27 6.20
CA PRO A 18 1.23 -30.07 5.79
C PRO A 18 1.58 -28.60 5.65
N ASP A 19 2.80 -28.19 6.05
CA ASP A 19 3.28 -26.81 5.98
C ASP A 19 3.16 -26.21 4.56
N ARG A 20 3.32 -27.06 3.52
CA ARG A 20 3.13 -26.66 2.11
C ARG A 20 1.69 -26.23 1.82
N PHE A 21 0.70 -26.86 2.43
CA PHE A 21 -0.71 -26.51 2.25
C PHE A 21 -1.04 -25.16 2.93
N ILE A 22 -0.50 -24.97 4.13
CA ILE A 22 -0.62 -23.71 4.88
C ILE A 22 0.02 -22.57 4.09
N ALA A 23 1.22 -22.78 3.52
CA ALA A 23 1.89 -21.80 2.67
C ALA A 23 1.08 -21.44 1.42
N ILE A 24 0.55 -22.45 0.71
CA ILE A 24 -0.29 -22.24 -0.49
C ILE A 24 -1.56 -21.48 -0.11
N PHE A 25 -2.20 -21.82 1.02
CA PHE A 25 -3.42 -21.15 1.47
C PHE A 25 -3.18 -19.68 1.80
N TYR A 26 -2.10 -19.35 2.54
CA TYR A 26 -1.77 -17.95 2.87
C TYR A 26 -1.28 -17.17 1.66
N THR A 27 -0.54 -17.80 0.74
CA THR A 27 -0.13 -17.17 -0.52
C THR A 27 -1.34 -16.91 -1.40
N GLY A 28 -2.27 -17.87 -1.51
CA GLY A 28 -3.53 -17.73 -2.24
C GLY A 28 -4.42 -16.63 -1.63
N LEU A 29 -4.52 -16.57 -0.31
CA LEU A 29 -5.28 -15.52 0.38
C LEU A 29 -4.64 -14.13 0.19
N GLY A 30 -3.31 -14.04 0.26
CA GLY A 30 -2.58 -12.81 -0.04
C GLY A 30 -2.77 -12.36 -1.48
N ALA A 31 -2.70 -13.30 -2.44
CA ALA A 31 -2.97 -13.03 -3.85
C ALA A 31 -4.44 -12.62 -4.09
N ALA A 32 -5.39 -13.27 -3.42
CA ALA A 32 -6.81 -12.94 -3.52
C ALA A 32 -7.12 -11.54 -2.95
N LEU A 33 -6.52 -11.19 -1.81
CA LEU A 33 -6.64 -9.84 -1.22
C LEU A 33 -5.97 -8.78 -2.11
N PHE A 34 -4.84 -9.11 -2.73
CA PHE A 34 -4.17 -8.23 -3.69
C PHE A 34 -5.01 -8.02 -4.95
N LEU A 35 -5.59 -9.09 -5.52
CA LEU A 35 -6.51 -9.02 -6.66
C LEU A 35 -7.80 -8.29 -6.29
N ALA A 36 -8.37 -8.53 -5.11
CA ALA A 36 -9.53 -7.78 -4.63
C ALA A 36 -9.19 -6.28 -4.49
N GLY A 37 -7.99 -5.94 -3.98
CA GLY A 37 -7.51 -4.57 -3.93
C GLY A 37 -7.40 -3.93 -5.31
N ILE A 38 -6.89 -4.66 -6.31
CA ILE A 38 -6.82 -4.20 -7.71
C ILE A 38 -8.23 -4.03 -8.29
N ILE A 39 -9.12 -5.00 -8.13
CA ILE A 39 -10.50 -4.94 -8.65
C ILE A 39 -11.28 -3.80 -7.99
N PHE A 40 -11.13 -3.62 -6.67
CA PHE A 40 -11.72 -2.49 -5.94
C PHE A 40 -11.14 -1.15 -6.42
N GLY A 41 -9.82 -1.08 -6.62
CA GLY A 41 -9.13 0.08 -7.19
C GLY A 41 -9.60 0.41 -8.62
N LEU A 42 -9.76 -0.61 -9.48
CA LEU A 42 -10.25 -0.43 -10.85
C LEU A 42 -11.74 -0.03 -10.90
N ASN A 43 -12.58 -0.58 -10.05
CA ASN A 43 -14.00 -0.20 -9.93
C ASN A 43 -14.14 1.21 -9.32
N TYR A 44 -13.30 1.56 -8.36
CA TYR A 44 -13.19 2.91 -7.81
C TYR A 44 -12.70 3.88 -8.88
N TYR A 45 -11.69 3.52 -9.69
CA TYR A 45 -11.19 4.33 -10.81
C TYR A 45 -12.27 4.53 -11.91
N LYS A 46 -13.08 3.51 -12.22
CA LYS A 46 -14.24 3.65 -13.11
C LYS A 46 -15.33 4.57 -12.56
N SER A 47 -15.56 4.54 -11.24
CA SER A 47 -16.50 5.46 -10.59
C SER A 47 -15.96 6.90 -10.52
N LEU A 48 -14.63 7.06 -10.45
CA LEU A 48 -13.94 8.35 -10.51
C LEU A 48 -14.10 9.05 -11.86
N ASN A 49 -14.19 8.30 -12.96
CA ASN A 49 -14.38 8.88 -14.30
C ASN A 49 -15.78 9.49 -14.52
N LYS A 50 -16.73 9.20 -13.63
CA LYS A 50 -18.09 9.77 -13.73
C LYS A 50 -18.24 11.14 -13.07
N THR A 51 -17.45 11.45 -12.07
CA THR A 51 -17.18 12.77 -11.46
C THR A 51 -16.04 12.57 -10.45
N LEU A 52 -14.87 13.15 -10.71
CA LEU A 52 -13.77 13.18 -9.75
C LEU A 52 -14.25 13.95 -8.49
N ASP A 53 -14.99 13.26 -7.64
CA ASP A 53 -15.47 13.78 -6.37
C ASP A 53 -14.40 13.50 -5.32
N TYR A 54 -13.66 14.54 -4.94
CA TYR A 54 -12.69 14.51 -3.84
C TYR A 54 -13.33 14.98 -2.52
N SER A 55 -14.62 14.65 -2.34
CA SER A 55 -15.34 14.92 -1.09
C SER A 55 -14.63 14.25 0.10
N PRO A 56 -14.85 14.77 1.33
CA PRO A 56 -14.32 14.13 2.55
C PRO A 56 -14.64 12.63 2.64
N LYS A 57 -15.84 12.22 2.19
CA LYS A 57 -16.26 10.83 2.15
C LYS A 57 -15.38 9.99 1.19
N SER A 58 -15.07 10.53 0.02
CA SER A 58 -14.22 9.86 -0.96
C SER A 58 -12.80 9.69 -0.44
N LEU A 59 -12.24 10.70 0.23
CA LEU A 59 -10.92 10.63 0.86
C LEU A 59 -10.86 9.59 1.98
N ILE A 60 -11.91 9.47 2.79
CA ILE A 60 -12.01 8.41 3.81
C ILE A 60 -12.06 7.02 3.16
N ASN A 61 -12.76 6.86 2.06
CA ASN A 61 -12.76 5.57 1.33
C ASN A 61 -11.35 5.17 0.85
N ILE A 62 -10.57 6.14 0.37
CA ILE A 62 -9.16 5.91 0.03
C ILE A 62 -8.35 5.49 1.26
N ALA A 63 -8.54 6.16 2.39
CA ALA A 63 -7.89 5.81 3.65
C ALA A 63 -8.22 4.38 4.10
N ILE A 64 -9.48 3.95 3.98
CA ILE A 64 -9.92 2.59 4.31
C ILE A 64 -9.22 1.56 3.41
N ILE A 65 -9.10 1.83 2.11
CA ILE A 65 -8.40 0.94 1.18
C ILE A 65 -6.94 0.78 1.60
N TYR A 66 -6.24 1.88 1.86
CA TYR A 66 -4.85 1.82 2.32
C TYR A 66 -4.69 1.14 3.68
N PHE A 67 -5.64 1.32 4.59
CA PHE A 67 -5.65 0.60 5.86
C PHE A 67 -5.74 -0.91 5.67
N ILE A 68 -6.64 -1.37 4.81
CA ILE A 68 -6.78 -2.81 4.50
C ILE A 68 -5.49 -3.34 3.87
N LEU A 69 -4.90 -2.60 2.92
CA LEU A 69 -3.63 -2.97 2.30
C LEU A 69 -2.47 -2.99 3.31
N ALA A 70 -2.44 -2.04 4.24
CA ALA A 70 -1.45 -2.01 5.31
C ALA A 70 -1.55 -3.25 6.21
N MET A 71 -2.77 -3.60 6.64
CA MET A 71 -3.00 -4.80 7.46
C MET A 71 -2.61 -6.08 6.72
N ALA A 72 -2.98 -6.19 5.44
CA ALA A 72 -2.59 -7.30 4.59
C ALA A 72 -1.07 -7.40 4.43
N GLY A 73 -0.39 -6.26 4.20
CA GLY A 73 1.07 -6.18 4.08
C GLY A 73 1.79 -6.59 5.38
N GLY A 74 1.28 -6.20 6.54
CA GLY A 74 1.83 -6.59 7.83
C GLY A 74 1.70 -8.09 8.10
N VAL A 75 0.54 -8.68 7.80
CA VAL A 75 0.32 -10.13 7.89
C VAL A 75 1.21 -10.88 6.91
N PHE A 76 1.29 -10.42 5.66
CA PHE A 76 2.15 -11.01 4.64
C PHE A 76 3.62 -11.01 5.08
N TYR A 77 4.14 -9.88 5.52
CA TYR A 77 5.51 -9.78 6.02
C TYR A 77 5.79 -10.81 7.10
N ARG A 78 4.95 -10.86 8.13
CA ARG A 78 5.12 -11.78 9.26
C ARG A 78 5.13 -13.25 8.83
N GLU A 79 4.12 -13.67 8.06
CA GLU A 79 3.99 -15.08 7.68
C GLU A 79 5.07 -15.48 6.65
N PHE A 80 5.41 -14.57 5.74
CA PHE A 80 6.43 -14.83 4.73
C PHE A 80 7.82 -14.97 5.33
N THR A 81 8.24 -14.08 6.25
CA THR A 81 9.53 -14.20 6.95
C THR A 81 9.58 -15.46 7.81
N LYS A 82 8.48 -15.81 8.47
CA LYS A 82 8.38 -17.02 9.28
C LYS A 82 8.51 -18.29 8.44
N PHE A 83 7.88 -18.31 7.25
CA PHE A 83 7.94 -19.44 6.33
C PHE A 83 9.37 -19.72 5.83
N TYR A 84 10.11 -18.67 5.53
CA TYR A 84 11.52 -18.77 5.10
C TYR A 84 12.53 -18.81 6.26
N ALA A 85 12.07 -18.84 7.52
CA ALA A 85 12.92 -18.73 8.71
C ALA A 85 13.90 -17.55 8.63
N TYR A 86 13.47 -16.43 8.03
CA TYR A 86 14.28 -15.26 7.77
C TYR A 86 14.24 -14.28 8.94
N SER A 87 15.39 -14.02 9.57
CA SER A 87 15.51 -13.18 10.76
C SER A 87 16.24 -11.84 10.52
N MET A 88 16.76 -11.64 9.29
CA MET A 88 17.50 -10.41 8.96
C MET A 88 16.54 -9.26 8.61
N PRO A 89 17.00 -7.98 8.70
CA PRO A 89 16.22 -6.84 8.23
C PRO A 89 15.85 -6.97 6.75
N THR A 90 14.61 -6.61 6.40
CA THR A 90 14.12 -6.64 5.02
C THR A 90 13.25 -5.45 4.72
N VAL A 91 13.21 -5.04 3.46
CA VAL A 91 12.35 -3.95 2.97
C VAL A 91 10.87 -4.27 3.15
N LEU A 92 10.46 -5.55 3.23
CA LEU A 92 9.07 -5.90 3.51
C LEU A 92 8.56 -5.36 4.86
N SER A 93 9.44 -5.22 5.87
CA SER A 93 9.05 -4.75 7.20
C SER A 93 8.51 -3.32 7.21
N VAL A 94 8.90 -2.49 6.24
CA VAL A 94 8.52 -1.08 6.18
C VAL A 94 7.30 -0.81 5.29
N ILE A 95 6.78 -1.81 4.56
CA ILE A 95 5.58 -1.67 3.71
C ILE A 95 4.35 -1.28 4.54
N HIS A 96 4.11 -2.02 5.63
CA HIS A 96 2.98 -1.78 6.53
C HIS A 96 2.97 -0.35 7.10
N PRO A 97 4.06 0.18 7.73
CA PRO A 97 4.06 1.55 8.22
C PRO A 97 3.98 2.60 7.10
N HIS A 98 4.54 2.37 5.92
CA HIS A 98 4.36 3.30 4.79
C HIS A 98 2.88 3.40 4.39
N LEU A 99 2.17 2.29 4.24
CA LEU A 99 0.75 2.30 3.91
C LEU A 99 -0.12 2.91 5.02
N LEU A 100 0.25 2.73 6.30
CA LEU A 100 -0.47 3.35 7.42
C LEU A 100 -0.27 4.87 7.44
N ILE A 101 0.96 5.33 7.33
CA ILE A 101 1.27 6.76 7.47
C ILE A 101 0.94 7.51 6.19
N LEU A 102 1.50 7.07 5.06
CA LEU A 102 1.34 7.75 3.78
C LEU A 102 0.00 7.45 3.10
N GLY A 103 -0.57 6.30 3.34
CA GLY A 103 -1.89 5.94 2.82
C GLY A 103 -3.02 6.35 3.77
N THR A 104 -3.12 5.69 4.91
CA THR A 104 -4.28 5.84 5.80
C THR A 104 -4.31 7.19 6.51
N LEU A 105 -3.25 7.51 7.28
CA LEU A 105 -3.23 8.71 8.11
C LEU A 105 -3.31 9.99 7.28
N LEU A 106 -2.54 10.07 6.19
CA LEU A 106 -2.57 11.23 5.31
C LEU A 106 -3.97 11.49 4.76
N PHE A 107 -4.65 10.46 4.23
CA PHE A 107 -5.99 10.65 3.66
C PHE A 107 -7.06 10.94 4.70
N ILE A 108 -6.92 10.48 5.96
CA ILE A 108 -7.79 10.90 7.07
C ILE A 108 -7.60 12.40 7.35
N ILE A 109 -6.35 12.87 7.45
CA ILE A 109 -6.05 14.28 7.65
C ILE A 109 -6.62 15.14 6.51
N LEU A 110 -6.43 14.71 5.26
CA LEU A 110 -6.96 15.41 4.10
C LEU A 110 -8.50 15.44 4.07
N ALA A 111 -9.16 14.39 4.54
CA ALA A 111 -10.61 14.37 4.66
C ALA A 111 -11.11 15.38 5.71
N VAL A 112 -10.40 15.52 6.84
CA VAL A 112 -10.70 16.53 7.85
C VAL A 112 -10.49 17.94 7.28
N ILE A 113 -9.39 18.20 6.60
CA ILE A 113 -9.11 19.49 5.95
C ILE A 113 -10.20 19.80 4.91
N ALA A 114 -10.55 18.83 4.05
CA ALA A 114 -11.58 19.01 3.02
C ALA A 114 -12.99 19.23 3.61
N LYS A 115 -13.22 18.84 4.87
CA LYS A 115 -14.49 19.10 5.56
C LYS A 115 -14.60 20.55 6.05
N VAL A 116 -13.48 21.19 6.38
CA VAL A 116 -13.44 22.55 6.94
C VAL A 116 -13.01 23.61 5.92
N THR A 117 -12.52 23.18 4.74
CA THR A 117 -12.09 24.04 3.63
C THR A 117 -12.73 23.61 2.33
N ASN A 118 -12.48 24.35 1.25
CA ASN A 118 -12.92 23.99 -0.10
C ASN A 118 -11.79 23.40 -0.95
N ILE A 119 -10.77 22.82 -0.33
CA ILE A 119 -9.57 22.30 -1.00
C ILE A 119 -9.88 21.28 -2.11
N GLN A 120 -10.97 20.53 -1.99
CA GLN A 120 -11.43 19.58 -3.01
C GLN A 120 -11.74 20.24 -4.36
N ASN A 121 -12.01 21.55 -4.39
CA ASN A 121 -12.24 22.30 -5.63
C ASN A 121 -10.94 22.79 -6.28
N ASN A 122 -9.82 22.77 -5.53
CA ASN A 122 -8.54 23.23 -6.01
C ASN A 122 -7.96 22.27 -7.07
N ARG A 123 -7.57 22.81 -8.23
CA ARG A 123 -6.99 22.02 -9.33
C ARG A 123 -5.68 21.33 -8.95
N LEU A 124 -4.86 21.96 -8.09
CA LEU A 124 -3.59 21.35 -7.64
C LEU A 124 -3.86 20.18 -6.73
N PHE A 125 -4.84 20.29 -5.82
CA PHE A 125 -5.26 19.19 -4.96
C PHE A 125 -5.73 17.97 -5.76
N LYS A 126 -6.55 18.20 -6.81
CA LYS A 126 -7.00 17.11 -7.71
C LYS A 126 -5.82 16.42 -8.40
N LYS A 127 -4.85 17.20 -8.91
CA LYS A 127 -3.62 16.66 -9.51
C LYS A 127 -2.81 15.85 -8.49
N PHE A 128 -2.65 16.38 -7.27
CA PHE A 128 -2.00 15.67 -6.18
C PHE A 128 -2.63 14.30 -5.96
N VAL A 129 -3.96 14.22 -5.75
CA VAL A 129 -4.62 12.95 -5.45
C VAL A 129 -4.38 11.92 -6.55
N ILE A 130 -4.41 12.30 -7.83
CA ILE A 130 -4.15 11.40 -8.95
C ILE A 130 -2.69 10.90 -8.92
N ILE A 131 -1.72 11.82 -8.88
CA ILE A 131 -0.29 11.47 -8.93
C ILE A 131 0.08 10.64 -7.70
N TYR A 132 -0.44 11.01 -6.53
CA TYR A 132 -0.15 10.34 -5.27
C TYR A 132 -0.65 8.89 -5.24
N ASN A 133 -1.91 8.67 -5.67
CA ASN A 133 -2.48 7.32 -5.73
C ASN A 133 -1.89 6.44 -6.84
N PHE A 134 -1.08 7.00 -7.73
CA PHE A 134 -0.19 6.23 -8.61
C PHE A 134 1.16 5.97 -7.94
N SER A 135 1.77 7.00 -7.33
CA SER A 135 3.12 6.94 -6.78
C SER A 135 3.24 6.01 -5.59
N LEU A 136 2.26 6.04 -4.64
CA LEU A 136 2.31 5.22 -3.43
C LEU A 136 2.21 3.71 -3.75
N PRO A 137 1.25 3.22 -4.52
CA PRO A 137 1.24 1.81 -4.95
C PRO A 137 2.49 1.41 -5.74
N PHE A 138 3.01 2.27 -6.60
CA PHE A 138 4.24 2.01 -7.35
C PHE A 138 5.44 1.85 -6.42
N MET A 139 5.58 2.70 -5.41
CA MET A 139 6.61 2.59 -4.38
C MET A 139 6.46 1.28 -3.58
N ILE A 140 5.25 0.95 -3.13
CA ILE A 140 4.96 -0.29 -2.38
C ILE A 140 5.28 -1.52 -3.23
N LEU A 141 4.97 -1.49 -4.53
CA LEU A 141 5.28 -2.60 -5.44
C LEU A 141 6.80 -2.84 -5.57
N THR A 142 7.59 -1.77 -5.73
CA THR A 142 9.06 -1.89 -5.79
C THR A 142 9.64 -2.43 -4.49
N MET A 143 9.12 -1.99 -3.34
CA MET A 143 9.51 -2.49 -2.03
C MET A 143 9.12 -3.96 -1.83
N LEU A 144 7.93 -4.36 -2.28
CA LEU A 144 7.44 -5.74 -2.21
C LEU A 144 8.36 -6.69 -3.01
N ILE A 145 8.63 -6.34 -4.26
CA ILE A 145 9.51 -7.14 -5.13
C ILE A 145 10.90 -7.27 -4.48
N ARG A 146 11.51 -6.16 -4.07
CA ARG A 146 12.82 -6.16 -3.43
C ARG A 146 12.84 -6.98 -2.15
N GLY A 147 11.84 -6.84 -1.29
CA GLY A 147 11.76 -7.57 -0.05
C GLY A 147 11.56 -9.08 -0.23
N ILE A 148 10.78 -9.50 -1.22
CA ILE A 148 10.64 -10.91 -1.60
C ILE A 148 11.98 -11.47 -2.05
N LEU A 149 12.69 -10.78 -2.94
CA LEU A 149 14.02 -11.21 -3.43
C LEU A 149 15.04 -11.33 -2.29
N GLN A 150 15.00 -10.41 -1.31
CA GLN A 150 15.86 -10.49 -0.13
C GLN A 150 15.59 -11.75 0.70
N ILE A 151 14.32 -12.04 0.98
CA ILE A 151 13.94 -13.17 1.85
C ILE A 151 14.17 -14.52 1.17
N THR A 152 13.90 -14.60 -0.13
CA THR A 152 14.10 -15.83 -0.92
C THR A 152 15.56 -16.07 -1.28
N ASN A 153 16.44 -15.11 -0.98
CA ASN A 153 17.87 -15.13 -1.36
C ASN A 153 18.05 -15.43 -2.86
N THR A 154 17.16 -14.89 -3.69
CA THR A 154 17.17 -15.14 -5.14
C THR A 154 18.26 -14.31 -5.77
N ALA A 155 19.25 -15.00 -6.37
CA ALA A 155 20.28 -14.34 -7.17
C ALA A 155 19.66 -13.71 -8.42
N ILE A 156 19.74 -12.39 -8.53
CA ILE A 156 19.29 -11.63 -9.70
C ILE A 156 20.47 -11.11 -10.49
N ASN A 157 20.29 -11.01 -11.80
CA ASN A 157 21.31 -10.41 -12.67
C ASN A 157 21.53 -8.94 -12.26
N SER A 158 22.79 -8.48 -12.31
CA SER A 158 23.20 -7.10 -12.05
C SER A 158 22.35 -6.05 -12.79
N LEU A 159 21.91 -6.35 -14.02
CA LEU A 159 21.03 -5.48 -14.79
C LEU A 159 19.66 -5.33 -14.12
N ILE A 160 19.05 -6.43 -13.71
CA ILE A 160 17.73 -6.44 -13.04
C ILE A 160 17.80 -5.69 -11.70
N ASP A 161 18.87 -5.87 -10.93
CA ASP A 161 19.06 -5.16 -9.67
C ASP A 161 19.16 -3.63 -9.86
N LYS A 162 19.93 -3.20 -10.89
CA LYS A 162 20.01 -1.78 -11.27
C LYS A 162 18.67 -1.21 -11.73
N MET A 163 17.91 -1.96 -12.53
CA MET A 163 16.57 -1.56 -12.96
C MET A 163 15.63 -1.42 -11.78
N LEU A 164 15.60 -2.39 -10.87
CA LEU A 164 14.75 -2.33 -9.67
C LEU A 164 15.11 -1.14 -8.77
N SER A 165 16.41 -0.85 -8.63
CA SER A 165 16.89 0.33 -7.90
C SER A 165 16.48 1.63 -8.58
N GLY A 166 16.53 1.70 -9.91
CA GLY A 166 16.06 2.83 -10.71
C GLY A 166 14.56 3.08 -10.54
N PHE A 167 13.74 2.03 -10.62
CA PHE A 167 12.29 2.13 -10.39
C PHE A 167 11.96 2.55 -8.97
N ALA A 168 12.68 2.05 -7.96
CA ALA A 168 12.52 2.49 -6.59
C ALA A 168 12.85 3.98 -6.44
N GLY A 169 13.96 4.46 -7.02
CA GLY A 169 14.31 5.88 -7.05
C GLY A 169 13.23 6.74 -7.73
N LEU A 170 12.75 6.30 -8.91
CA LEU A 170 11.69 7.00 -9.64
C LEU A 170 10.40 7.09 -8.83
N SER A 171 10.01 6.03 -8.12
CA SER A 171 8.82 6.03 -7.28
C SER A 171 8.91 7.05 -6.13
N HIS A 172 10.08 7.23 -5.52
CA HIS A 172 10.30 8.24 -4.49
C HIS A 172 10.27 9.66 -5.06
N ILE A 173 10.83 9.87 -6.27
CA ILE A 173 10.77 11.18 -6.95
C ILE A 173 9.32 11.55 -7.28
N THR A 174 8.54 10.63 -7.82
CA THR A 174 7.12 10.89 -8.11
C THR A 174 6.31 11.16 -6.85
N MET A 175 6.61 10.47 -5.75
CA MET A 175 6.02 10.71 -4.44
C MET A 175 6.38 12.11 -3.92
N MET A 176 7.65 12.50 -4.00
CA MET A 176 8.12 13.84 -3.61
C MET A 176 7.38 14.93 -4.39
N ILE A 177 7.26 14.78 -5.71
CA ILE A 177 6.53 15.73 -6.55
C ILE A 177 5.07 15.83 -6.11
N ALA A 178 4.41 14.70 -5.86
CA ALA A 178 3.02 14.69 -5.41
C ALA A 178 2.87 15.44 -4.08
N LEU A 179 3.73 15.17 -3.10
CA LEU A 179 3.70 15.86 -1.79
C LEU A 179 4.00 17.36 -1.91
N LEU A 180 4.90 17.76 -2.78
CA LEU A 180 5.16 19.20 -3.04
C LEU A 180 3.91 19.88 -3.62
N ILE A 181 3.22 19.23 -4.56
CA ILE A 181 1.95 19.74 -5.10
C ILE A 181 0.90 19.89 -4.00
N LEU A 182 0.82 18.92 -3.07
CA LEU A 182 -0.08 19.00 -1.91
C LEU A 182 0.25 20.21 -1.04
N LEU A 183 1.52 20.38 -0.65
CA LEU A 183 1.95 21.49 0.21
C LEU A 183 1.66 22.85 -0.43
N ILE A 184 1.92 22.99 -1.74
CA ILE A 184 1.59 24.21 -2.49
C ILE A 184 0.07 24.44 -2.51
N SER A 185 -0.71 23.38 -2.70
CA SER A 185 -2.18 23.46 -2.67
C SER A 185 -2.71 23.91 -1.32
N LEU A 186 -2.16 23.34 -0.23
CA LEU A 186 -2.50 23.72 1.14
C LEU A 186 -2.11 25.18 1.44
N LYS A 187 -0.88 25.56 1.09
CA LYS A 187 -0.43 26.95 1.27
C LYS A 187 -1.39 27.93 0.61
N LYS A 188 -1.83 27.66 -0.62
CA LYS A 188 -2.78 28.52 -1.33
C LYS A 188 -4.13 28.60 -0.60
N GLU A 189 -4.66 27.47 -0.14
CA GLU A 189 -5.95 27.41 0.56
C GLU A 189 -5.97 28.18 1.90
N PHE A 190 -4.82 28.26 2.59
CA PHE A 190 -4.70 29.00 3.86
C PHE A 190 -4.28 30.47 3.70
N THR A 191 -3.98 30.93 2.49
CA THR A 191 -3.55 32.31 2.23
C THR A 191 -4.65 33.16 1.57
N ASP A 192 -5.60 32.50 0.89
CA ASP A 192 -6.80 33.10 0.28
C ASP A 192 -7.95 33.12 1.30
#